data_044411b89b6b52501a6a8bec8a434d4f
#
_entry.id   044411b89b6b52501a6a8bec8a434d4f
#
_cell.length_a   1.000
_cell.length_b   1.000
_cell.length_c   1.000
_cell.angle_alpha   90.00
_cell.angle_beta   90.00
_cell.angle_gamma   90.00
#
_symmetry.space_group_name_H-M   'P 1'
#
loop_
_entity.id
_entity.type
_entity.pdbx_description
1 polymer ?
#
loop_
_entity_poly.entity_id
_entity_poly.type
_entity_poly.pdbx_seq_one_letter_code
_entity_poly.pdbx_strand_id
1 'polypeptide(L)'
;MIVRCDANPQWGMGHLTRCRALAVALQQRGMSVAMVGPAREYAQAGDEDLFTHWLPMAWNGDTAAGARQLLSCVDSWDAQGLILDEPRADEAYQKVLFDAGLPWLQFDGTAQKPLWASWVLNALPSARADAYAQVLRNPQASLLLGPTYALLRPEFAALHGAAKRADRLNILVSFGGGDDRGAMAWCIKALLPMLGEHTHLKIISGQANPRNASNQDQIPASHSAWIEYAIQPDAPWDIMAQCHLAVMASGTTAHEANCCQLPMVLVSLVDNQHAPGQAWATAQQAQYLGPWESADASTLSQSVAEAIDALRGGRTPAPTLVDGLGAARVAQVLQSHFSRHHHHGALHA
;
A
#
# COMPACT_ATOMS: atom_id res chain seq x y z
N MET A 1 16.83 -8.62 9.68
CA MET A 1 15.34 -8.77 9.66
C MET A 1 14.91 -9.63 8.49
N ILE A 2 13.84 -10.43 8.64
CA ILE A 2 13.20 -11.08 7.49
C ILE A 2 11.85 -10.39 7.24
N VAL A 3 11.53 -10.15 5.98
CA VAL A 3 10.19 -9.78 5.53
C VAL A 3 9.50 -11.00 4.96
N ARG A 4 8.35 -11.38 5.50
CA ARG A 4 7.44 -12.37 4.93
C ARG A 4 6.21 -11.66 4.39
N CYS A 5 6.05 -11.67 3.09
CA CYS A 5 4.83 -11.21 2.42
C CYS A 5 4.47 -12.14 1.26
N ASP A 6 3.36 -11.87 0.60
CA ASP A 6 2.99 -12.52 -0.65
C ASP A 6 2.68 -11.46 -1.72
N ALA A 7 2.86 -11.83 -2.98
CA ALA A 7 2.52 -11.03 -4.13
C ALA A 7 2.15 -11.95 -5.29
N ASN A 8 1.00 -11.72 -5.87
CA ASN A 8 0.54 -12.41 -7.08
C ASN A 8 -0.56 -11.57 -7.75
N PRO A 9 -0.96 -11.88 -9.00
CA PRO A 9 -1.98 -11.11 -9.70
C PRO A 9 -3.34 -11.05 -9.00
N GLN A 10 -3.69 -12.06 -8.18
CA GLN A 10 -4.99 -12.15 -7.48
C GLN A 10 -5.03 -11.28 -6.22
N TRP A 11 -3.93 -11.24 -5.45
CA TRP A 11 -3.79 -10.45 -4.22
C TRP A 11 -3.27 -9.04 -4.50
N GLY A 12 -2.70 -8.82 -5.69
CA GLY A 12 -2.03 -7.59 -6.08
C GLY A 12 -0.59 -7.48 -5.56
N MET A 13 0.04 -6.37 -5.92
CA MET A 13 1.45 -6.09 -5.60
C MET A 13 1.63 -5.18 -4.37
N GLY A 14 0.54 -4.75 -3.75
CA GLY A 14 0.55 -3.76 -2.67
C GLY A 14 1.35 -4.21 -1.44
N HIS A 15 1.29 -5.50 -1.07
CA HIS A 15 2.05 -6.08 0.03
C HIS A 15 3.56 -5.96 -0.23
N LEU A 16 4.01 -6.38 -1.40
CA LEU A 16 5.42 -6.32 -1.76
C LEU A 16 5.92 -4.87 -1.87
N THR A 17 5.11 -3.97 -2.44
CA THR A 17 5.46 -2.55 -2.58
C THR A 17 5.69 -1.88 -1.21
N ARG A 18 4.76 -2.06 -0.26
CA ARG A 18 4.92 -1.47 1.07
C ARG A 18 6.04 -2.13 1.90
N CYS A 19 6.29 -3.42 1.70
CA CYS A 19 7.42 -4.11 2.30
C CYS A 19 8.76 -3.60 1.76
N ARG A 20 8.87 -3.30 0.45
CA ARG A 20 10.06 -2.64 -0.12
C ARG A 20 10.29 -1.26 0.49
N ALA A 21 9.23 -0.45 0.61
CA ALA A 21 9.34 0.87 1.22
C ALA A 21 9.88 0.80 2.66
N LEU A 22 9.42 -0.18 3.45
CA LEU A 22 9.95 -0.39 4.79
C LEU A 22 11.39 -0.92 4.77
N ALA A 23 11.73 -1.84 3.85
CA ALA A 23 13.09 -2.37 3.71
C ALA A 23 14.10 -1.27 3.37
N VAL A 24 13.76 -0.33 2.48
CA VAL A 24 14.58 0.86 2.19
C VAL A 24 14.83 1.68 3.45
N ALA A 25 13.78 1.95 4.25
CA ALA A 25 13.92 2.72 5.48
C ALA A 25 14.74 2.00 6.55
N LEU A 26 14.69 0.66 6.62
CA LEU A 26 15.51 -0.17 7.50
C LEU A 26 16.97 -0.18 7.06
N GLN A 27 17.22 -0.34 5.75
CA GLN A 27 18.58 -0.31 5.19
C GLN A 27 19.27 1.06 5.42
N GLN A 28 18.55 2.17 5.27
CA GLN A 28 19.02 3.51 5.60
C GLN A 28 19.44 3.67 7.08
N ARG A 29 18.96 2.77 7.94
CA ARG A 29 19.30 2.71 9.37
C ARG A 29 20.34 1.63 9.69
N GLY A 30 20.98 1.05 8.67
CA GLY A 30 22.01 0.02 8.82
C GLY A 30 21.48 -1.37 9.17
N MET A 31 20.18 -1.62 8.96
CA MET A 31 19.57 -2.93 9.21
C MET A 31 19.48 -3.73 7.92
N SER A 32 20.06 -4.92 7.90
CA SER A 32 19.96 -5.85 6.77
C SER A 32 18.57 -6.50 6.72
N VAL A 33 18.04 -6.66 5.51
CA VAL A 33 16.71 -7.22 5.27
C VAL A 33 16.79 -8.37 4.26
N ALA A 34 16.08 -9.47 4.52
CA ALA A 34 15.88 -10.57 3.58
C ALA A 34 14.39 -10.71 3.25
N MET A 35 14.06 -11.17 2.04
CA MET A 35 12.71 -11.40 1.56
C MET A 35 12.38 -12.88 1.52
N VAL A 36 11.20 -13.24 2.05
CA VAL A 36 10.63 -14.60 1.96
C VAL A 36 9.19 -14.49 1.46
N GLY A 37 8.85 -15.26 0.44
CA GLY A 37 7.49 -15.41 -0.06
C GLY A 37 7.34 -15.22 -1.55
N PRO A 38 7.44 -14.00 -2.09
CA PRO A 38 7.14 -13.73 -3.50
C PRO A 38 8.06 -14.50 -4.46
N ALA A 39 7.50 -14.94 -5.59
CA ALA A 39 8.28 -15.54 -6.66
C ALA A 39 9.30 -14.51 -7.23
N ARG A 40 10.42 -15.02 -7.76
CA ARG A 40 11.49 -14.18 -8.32
C ARG A 40 11.06 -13.33 -9.52
N GLU A 41 10.03 -13.74 -10.23
CA GLU A 41 9.45 -12.99 -11.35
C GLU A 41 8.88 -11.62 -10.95
N TYR A 42 8.60 -11.41 -9.65
CA TYR A 42 8.16 -10.13 -9.09
C TYR A 42 9.30 -9.25 -8.59
N ALA A 43 10.56 -9.72 -8.72
CA ALA A 43 11.71 -8.88 -8.40
C ALA A 43 11.84 -7.71 -9.37
N GLN A 44 12.29 -6.58 -8.86
CA GLN A 44 12.53 -5.35 -9.62
C GLN A 44 14.02 -4.99 -9.56
N ALA A 45 14.44 -4.12 -10.47
CA ALA A 45 15.79 -3.55 -10.41
C ALA A 45 16.05 -2.91 -9.04
N GLY A 46 17.21 -3.21 -8.43
CA GLY A 46 17.60 -2.75 -7.10
C GLY A 46 17.16 -3.66 -5.94
N ASP A 47 16.31 -4.67 -6.16
CA ASP A 47 15.96 -5.63 -5.10
C ASP A 47 17.16 -6.47 -4.65
N GLU A 48 18.13 -6.72 -5.52
CA GLU A 48 19.39 -7.40 -5.20
C GLU A 48 20.29 -6.60 -4.25
N ASP A 49 20.20 -5.26 -4.28
CA ASP A 49 20.91 -4.38 -3.35
C ASP A 49 20.11 -4.17 -2.06
N LEU A 50 18.77 -4.29 -2.14
CA LEU A 50 17.87 -4.07 -1.02
C LEU A 50 17.76 -5.29 -0.10
N PHE A 51 17.70 -6.49 -0.67
CA PHE A 51 17.49 -7.73 0.08
C PHE A 51 18.72 -8.64 0.02
N THR A 52 19.32 -8.91 1.19
CA THR A 52 20.47 -9.82 1.29
C THR A 52 20.18 -11.22 0.78
N HIS A 53 18.92 -11.66 0.93
CA HIS A 53 18.41 -12.94 0.44
C HIS A 53 16.99 -12.75 -0.08
N TRP A 54 16.61 -13.55 -1.08
CA TRP A 54 15.24 -13.63 -1.57
C TRP A 54 14.88 -15.10 -1.78
N LEU A 55 13.99 -15.64 -0.94
CA LEU A 55 13.54 -17.02 -0.99
C LEU A 55 12.06 -17.08 -1.38
N PRO A 56 11.72 -17.58 -2.58
CA PRO A 56 10.33 -17.92 -2.90
C PRO A 56 9.79 -18.98 -1.93
N MET A 57 8.66 -18.66 -1.29
CA MET A 57 7.99 -19.56 -0.35
C MET A 57 6.49 -19.43 -0.51
N ALA A 58 5.87 -20.36 -1.22
CA ALA A 58 4.43 -20.38 -1.40
C ALA A 58 3.71 -20.66 -0.08
N TRP A 59 2.52 -20.09 0.07
CA TRP A 59 1.62 -20.47 1.15
C TRP A 59 1.01 -21.86 0.87
N ASN A 60 1.25 -22.84 1.74
CA ASN A 60 0.86 -24.25 1.53
C ASN A 60 -0.41 -24.67 2.28
N GLY A 61 -1.06 -23.76 3.01
CA GLY A 61 -2.28 -24.04 3.78
C GLY A 61 -2.04 -24.66 5.17
N ASP A 62 -0.89 -25.27 5.45
CA ASP A 62 -0.52 -25.69 6.81
C ASP A 62 0.17 -24.53 7.54
N THR A 63 -0.62 -23.85 8.37
CA THR A 63 -0.20 -22.63 9.01
C THR A 63 0.94 -22.83 9.99
N ALA A 64 0.90 -23.87 10.82
CA ALA A 64 1.96 -24.17 11.79
C ALA A 64 3.25 -24.66 11.11
N ALA A 65 3.15 -25.48 10.05
CA ALA A 65 4.31 -25.91 9.27
C ALA A 65 4.96 -24.75 8.53
N GLY A 66 4.15 -23.84 7.96
CA GLY A 66 4.63 -22.61 7.31
C GLY A 66 5.40 -21.71 8.29
N ALA A 67 4.92 -21.56 9.53
CA ALA A 67 5.62 -20.80 10.56
C ALA A 67 6.96 -21.45 10.94
N ARG A 68 7.00 -22.78 11.11
CA ARG A 68 8.26 -23.53 11.38
C ARG A 68 9.27 -23.41 10.23
N GLN A 69 8.80 -23.46 8.98
CA GLN A 69 9.66 -23.24 7.82
C GLN A 69 10.26 -21.83 7.82
N LEU A 70 9.46 -20.82 8.18
CA LEU A 70 9.95 -19.44 8.31
C LEU A 70 10.98 -19.31 9.44
N LEU A 71 10.77 -19.98 10.60
CA LEU A 71 11.76 -20.01 11.69
C LEU A 71 13.08 -20.64 11.24
N SER A 72 13.05 -21.66 10.39
CA SER A 72 14.29 -22.23 9.83
C SER A 72 15.08 -21.21 8.98
N CYS A 73 14.40 -20.27 8.30
CA CYS A 73 15.06 -19.16 7.62
C CYS A 73 15.64 -18.16 8.62
N VAL A 74 14.92 -17.89 9.74
CA VAL A 74 15.39 -17.00 10.81
C VAL A 74 16.70 -17.52 11.38
N ASP A 75 16.76 -18.82 11.71
CA ASP A 75 17.94 -19.47 12.25
C ASP A 75 19.09 -19.49 11.22
N SER A 76 18.81 -19.85 9.97
CA SER A 76 19.82 -19.98 8.90
C SER A 76 20.47 -18.64 8.53
N TRP A 77 19.75 -17.53 8.69
CA TRP A 77 20.22 -16.19 8.31
C TRP A 77 20.53 -15.31 9.53
N ASP A 78 20.55 -15.88 10.73
CA ASP A 78 20.77 -15.16 12.00
C ASP A 78 19.89 -13.90 12.11
N ALA A 79 18.62 -14.03 11.74
CA ALA A 79 17.72 -12.92 11.72
C ALA A 79 17.13 -12.65 13.12
N GLN A 80 17.25 -11.44 13.60
CA GLN A 80 16.83 -11.04 14.94
C GLN A 80 15.35 -10.72 15.06
N GLY A 81 14.62 -10.62 13.96
CA GLY A 81 13.20 -10.29 13.96
C GLY A 81 12.55 -10.42 12.58
N LEU A 82 11.23 -10.31 12.57
CA LEU A 82 10.40 -10.56 11.40
C LEU A 82 9.46 -9.38 11.14
N ILE A 83 9.14 -9.16 9.87
CA ILE A 83 8.04 -8.32 9.38
C ILE A 83 7.08 -9.24 8.65
N LEU A 84 5.85 -9.35 9.15
CA LEU A 84 4.85 -10.29 8.64
C LEU A 84 3.67 -9.53 8.02
N ASP A 85 3.63 -9.52 6.70
CA ASP A 85 2.55 -8.98 5.89
C ASP A 85 1.80 -10.11 5.17
N GLU A 86 1.19 -10.99 5.96
CA GLU A 86 0.52 -12.20 5.50
C GLU A 86 -0.86 -12.33 6.17
N PRO A 87 -1.93 -11.92 5.49
CA PRO A 87 -3.27 -11.93 6.08
C PRO A 87 -3.82 -13.33 6.41
N ARG A 88 -3.21 -14.37 5.86
CA ARG A 88 -3.56 -15.79 6.14
C ARG A 88 -2.91 -16.33 7.41
N ALA A 89 -1.93 -15.62 7.98
CA ALA A 89 -1.29 -16.00 9.24
C ALA A 89 -2.33 -15.98 10.37
N ASP A 90 -2.84 -17.14 10.72
CA ASP A 90 -3.82 -17.34 11.78
C ASP A 90 -3.17 -17.40 13.17
N GLU A 91 -3.97 -17.67 14.19
CA GLU A 91 -3.48 -17.77 15.57
C GLU A 91 -2.46 -18.91 15.76
N ALA A 92 -2.62 -20.02 15.06
CA ALA A 92 -1.69 -21.15 15.14
C ALA A 92 -0.31 -20.78 14.58
N TYR A 93 -0.30 -20.09 13.44
CA TYR A 93 0.94 -19.55 12.85
C TYR A 93 1.64 -18.60 13.83
N GLN A 94 0.91 -17.64 14.37
CA GLN A 94 1.46 -16.60 15.26
C GLN A 94 1.96 -17.20 16.59
N LYS A 95 1.28 -18.21 17.13
CA LYS A 95 1.74 -18.90 18.35
C LYS A 95 3.09 -19.60 18.18
N VAL A 96 3.32 -20.22 17.03
CA VAL A 96 4.63 -20.84 16.74
C VAL A 96 5.75 -19.80 16.77
N LEU A 97 5.52 -18.61 16.20
CA LEU A 97 6.50 -17.50 16.24
C LEU A 97 6.69 -16.94 17.65
N PHE A 98 5.60 -16.80 18.39
CA PHE A 98 5.62 -16.27 19.75
C PHE A 98 6.34 -17.21 20.73
N ASP A 99 6.05 -18.51 20.66
CA ASP A 99 6.67 -19.53 21.49
C ASP A 99 8.17 -19.69 21.21
N ALA A 100 8.61 -19.33 19.99
CA ALA A 100 10.03 -19.27 19.63
C ALA A 100 10.73 -17.98 20.16
N GLY A 101 10.00 -17.07 20.78
CA GLY A 101 10.55 -15.82 21.31
C GLY A 101 10.97 -14.79 20.23
N LEU A 102 10.54 -14.98 18.98
CA LEU A 102 10.90 -14.08 17.89
C LEU A 102 10.05 -12.81 17.93
N PRO A 103 10.63 -11.61 18.03
CA PRO A 103 9.87 -10.37 17.92
C PRO A 103 9.52 -10.08 16.46
N TRP A 104 8.25 -9.67 16.20
CA TRP A 104 7.85 -9.32 14.84
C TRP A 104 6.85 -8.17 14.78
N LEU A 105 6.86 -7.48 13.63
CA LEU A 105 5.85 -6.53 13.20
C LEU A 105 4.79 -7.27 12.37
N GLN A 106 3.53 -7.19 12.79
CA GLN A 106 2.37 -7.73 12.08
C GLN A 106 1.60 -6.61 11.39
N PHE A 107 1.34 -6.77 10.07
CA PHE A 107 0.35 -5.92 9.40
C PHE A 107 -1.05 -6.44 9.71
N ASP A 108 -1.93 -5.54 10.08
CA ASP A 108 -3.36 -5.81 10.25
C ASP A 108 -4.18 -4.61 9.73
N GLY A 109 -5.37 -4.88 9.21
CA GLY A 109 -6.29 -3.84 8.72
C GLY A 109 -7.68 -3.91 9.35
N THR A 110 -7.92 -4.90 10.21
CA THR A 110 -9.29 -5.25 10.62
C THR A 110 -9.52 -5.26 12.13
N ALA A 111 -8.50 -5.53 12.94
CA ALA A 111 -8.61 -5.79 14.37
C ALA A 111 -9.65 -6.90 14.70
N GLN A 112 -9.71 -7.96 13.89
CA GLN A 112 -10.72 -9.03 14.03
C GLN A 112 -10.14 -10.38 14.46
N LYS A 113 -8.83 -10.57 14.30
CA LYS A 113 -8.15 -11.84 14.60
C LYS A 113 -7.23 -11.68 15.81
N PRO A 114 -7.00 -12.75 16.60
CA PRO A 114 -5.99 -12.73 17.66
C PRO A 114 -4.62 -12.30 17.12
N LEU A 115 -3.93 -11.42 17.85
CA LEU A 115 -2.63 -10.86 17.48
C LEU A 115 -1.62 -11.07 18.59
N TRP A 116 -0.53 -11.79 18.29
CA TRP A 116 0.55 -12.14 19.21
C TRP A 116 1.83 -11.33 18.95
N ALA A 117 1.83 -10.48 17.94
CA ALA A 117 2.96 -9.70 17.48
C ALA A 117 3.51 -8.74 18.55
N SER A 118 4.79 -8.37 18.43
CA SER A 118 5.42 -7.33 19.24
C SER A 118 4.99 -5.94 18.82
N TRP A 119 4.73 -5.75 17.53
CA TRP A 119 4.17 -4.51 16.94
C TRP A 119 3.06 -4.86 15.98
N VAL A 120 1.99 -4.07 16.03
CA VAL A 120 0.87 -4.17 15.07
C VAL A 120 0.80 -2.86 14.29
N LEU A 121 0.84 -2.96 12.96
CA LEU A 121 0.76 -1.82 12.05
C LEU A 121 -0.59 -1.82 11.32
N ASN A 122 -1.35 -0.75 11.51
CA ASN A 122 -2.54 -0.45 10.72
C ASN A 122 -2.55 1.02 10.30
N ALA A 123 -2.28 1.28 9.04
CA ALA A 123 -2.17 2.63 8.49
C ALA A 123 -3.52 3.24 8.04
N LEU A 124 -4.65 2.57 8.26
CA LEU A 124 -5.96 3.09 7.88
C LEU A 124 -6.39 4.29 8.75
N PRO A 125 -7.12 5.26 8.20
CA PRO A 125 -7.67 6.38 8.98
C PRO A 125 -8.62 5.94 10.10
N SER A 126 -9.24 4.78 9.97
CA SER A 126 -10.16 4.19 10.97
C SER A 126 -9.46 3.41 12.08
N ALA A 127 -8.13 3.24 12.02
CA ALA A 127 -7.39 2.44 13.00
C ALA A 127 -7.45 3.08 14.39
N ARG A 128 -7.95 2.32 15.39
CA ARG A 128 -8.16 2.79 16.76
C ARG A 128 -7.66 1.77 17.78
N ALA A 129 -7.02 2.24 18.84
CA ALA A 129 -6.45 1.39 19.88
C ALA A 129 -7.50 0.55 20.63
N ASP A 130 -8.69 1.10 20.83
CA ASP A 130 -9.80 0.41 21.51
C ASP A 130 -10.26 -0.86 20.73
N ALA A 131 -10.23 -0.84 19.40
CA ALA A 131 -10.53 -2.01 18.58
C ALA A 131 -9.52 -3.16 18.80
N TYR A 132 -8.26 -2.83 19.07
CA TYR A 132 -7.21 -3.83 19.30
C TYR A 132 -7.22 -4.42 20.70
N ALA A 133 -7.81 -3.76 21.69
CA ALA A 133 -7.80 -4.21 23.10
C ALA A 133 -8.36 -5.63 23.31
N GLN A 134 -9.30 -6.08 22.45
CA GLN A 134 -9.93 -7.40 22.57
C GLN A 134 -9.17 -8.51 21.79
N VAL A 135 -8.35 -8.13 20.83
CA VAL A 135 -7.66 -9.10 19.93
C VAL A 135 -6.18 -9.27 20.26
N LEU A 136 -5.56 -8.33 20.95
CA LEU A 136 -4.18 -8.48 21.41
C LEU A 136 -4.05 -9.62 22.41
N ARG A 137 -3.07 -10.50 22.16
CA ARG A 137 -2.68 -11.62 23.05
C ARG A 137 -1.32 -11.39 23.69
N ASN A 138 -0.48 -10.57 23.08
CA ASN A 138 0.77 -10.12 23.65
C ASN A 138 0.53 -8.80 24.45
N PRO A 139 0.60 -8.81 25.79
CA PRO A 139 0.35 -7.62 26.60
C PRO A 139 1.42 -6.53 26.45
N GLN A 140 2.57 -6.87 25.85
CA GLN A 140 3.67 -5.94 25.58
C GLN A 140 3.62 -5.39 24.14
N ALA A 141 2.61 -5.75 23.34
CA ALA A 141 2.48 -5.28 21.98
C ALA A 141 2.35 -3.76 21.90
N SER A 142 3.07 -3.17 20.97
CA SER A 142 2.95 -1.76 20.63
C SER A 142 2.12 -1.57 19.36
N LEU A 143 1.24 -0.58 19.35
CA LEU A 143 0.34 -0.27 18.24
C LEU A 143 0.89 0.91 17.43
N LEU A 144 1.06 0.72 16.12
CA LEU A 144 1.45 1.73 15.14
C LEU A 144 0.23 2.01 14.26
N LEU A 145 -0.62 2.94 14.68
CA LEU A 145 -1.94 3.14 14.11
C LEU A 145 -2.07 4.48 13.40
N GLY A 146 -2.80 4.45 12.31
CA GLY A 146 -3.17 5.63 11.52
C GLY A 146 -2.25 5.94 10.34
N PRO A 147 -2.69 6.85 9.46
CA PRO A 147 -2.03 7.15 8.18
C PRO A 147 -0.59 7.66 8.29
N THR A 148 -0.20 8.22 9.43
CA THR A 148 1.18 8.65 9.69
C THR A 148 2.19 7.50 9.69
N TYR A 149 1.73 6.25 9.76
CA TYR A 149 2.53 5.04 9.62
C TYR A 149 2.38 4.37 8.24
N ALA A 150 1.78 5.03 7.26
CA ALA A 150 1.68 4.51 5.91
C ALA A 150 3.07 4.30 5.30
N LEU A 151 3.31 3.09 4.81
CA LEU A 151 4.62 2.71 4.25
C LEU A 151 4.70 3.11 2.78
N LEU A 152 5.22 4.29 2.53
CA LEU A 152 5.45 4.84 1.20
C LEU A 152 6.94 4.87 0.87
N ARG A 153 7.24 4.83 -0.42
CA ARG A 153 8.58 5.10 -0.95
C ARG A 153 9.02 6.51 -0.54
N PRO A 154 10.30 6.73 -0.25
CA PRO A 154 10.78 8.00 0.31
C PRO A 154 10.52 9.22 -0.60
N GLU A 155 10.40 9.01 -1.91
CA GLU A 155 10.12 10.05 -2.91
C GLU A 155 8.77 10.75 -2.67
N PHE A 156 7.78 10.05 -2.12
CA PHE A 156 6.49 10.65 -1.80
C PHE A 156 6.58 11.71 -0.70
N ALA A 157 7.51 11.60 0.23
CA ALA A 157 7.68 12.60 1.29
C ALA A 157 8.05 13.99 0.72
N ALA A 158 8.78 14.03 -0.39
CA ALA A 158 9.14 15.28 -1.06
C ALA A 158 7.94 15.93 -1.79
N LEU A 159 6.89 15.18 -2.06
CA LEU A 159 5.66 15.68 -2.72
C LEU A 159 4.62 16.20 -1.73
N HIS A 160 4.78 15.88 -0.46
CA HIS A 160 3.87 16.35 0.58
C HIS A 160 3.91 17.89 0.68
N GLY A 161 2.76 18.52 0.49
CA GLY A 161 2.65 19.99 0.51
C GLY A 161 3.18 20.70 -0.74
N ALA A 162 3.62 19.99 -1.78
CA ALA A 162 4.08 20.59 -3.02
C ALA A 162 2.93 21.29 -3.78
N ALA A 163 3.17 22.53 -4.22
CA ALA A 163 2.18 23.28 -4.99
C ALA A 163 1.98 22.63 -6.38
N LYS A 164 0.73 22.49 -6.79
CA LYS A 164 0.37 21.98 -8.12
C LYS A 164 0.12 23.11 -9.10
N ARG A 165 0.67 23.00 -10.31
CA ARG A 165 0.40 23.95 -11.39
C ARG A 165 -0.91 23.58 -12.08
N ALA A 166 -1.77 24.58 -12.31
CA ALA A 166 -3.15 24.42 -12.75
C ALA A 166 -3.41 24.88 -14.21
N ASP A 167 -2.42 24.85 -15.09
CA ASP A 167 -2.64 25.20 -16.51
C ASP A 167 -3.57 24.18 -17.19
N ARG A 168 -3.64 22.95 -16.63
CA ARG A 168 -4.36 21.81 -17.13
C ARG A 168 -4.72 20.87 -15.99
N LEU A 169 -5.95 20.37 -15.95
CA LEU A 169 -6.37 19.39 -14.96
C LEU A 169 -6.00 17.99 -15.41
N ASN A 170 -5.17 17.31 -14.64
CA ASN A 170 -4.82 15.91 -14.85
C ASN A 170 -5.54 15.06 -13.79
N ILE A 171 -6.30 14.08 -14.25
CA ILE A 171 -6.98 13.08 -13.42
C ILE A 171 -6.11 11.83 -13.41
N LEU A 172 -5.64 11.41 -12.24
CA LEU A 172 -5.00 10.12 -12.06
C LEU A 172 -6.05 9.01 -12.09
N VAL A 173 -5.79 7.94 -12.83
CA VAL A 173 -6.57 6.70 -12.74
C VAL A 173 -5.63 5.54 -12.43
N SER A 174 -5.89 4.80 -11.34
CA SER A 174 -5.08 3.63 -10.98
C SER A 174 -5.89 2.61 -10.18
N PHE A 175 -5.90 1.37 -10.63
CA PHE A 175 -6.57 0.26 -9.96
C PHE A 175 -5.56 -0.77 -9.39
N GLY A 176 -4.30 -0.34 -9.20
CA GLY A 176 -3.25 -1.16 -8.60
C GLY A 176 -2.41 -1.94 -9.61
N GLY A 177 -1.61 -2.88 -9.08
CA GLY A 177 -0.61 -3.59 -9.87
C GLY A 177 -1.07 -4.92 -10.47
N GLY A 178 -2.22 -5.45 -10.06
CA GLY A 178 -2.79 -6.71 -10.53
C GLY A 178 -3.95 -6.53 -11.50
N ASP A 179 -4.79 -7.57 -11.63
CA ASP A 179 -6.00 -7.55 -12.49
C ASP A 179 -6.99 -6.48 -11.99
N ASP A 180 -7.30 -5.49 -12.83
CA ASP A 180 -8.29 -4.45 -12.56
C ASP A 180 -9.75 -4.91 -12.72
N ARG A 181 -9.98 -6.15 -13.10
CA ARG A 181 -11.29 -6.79 -13.28
C ARG A 181 -12.23 -6.09 -14.25
N GLY A 182 -11.72 -5.16 -15.06
CA GLY A 182 -12.48 -4.34 -15.99
C GLY A 182 -12.80 -2.93 -15.50
N ALA A 183 -12.46 -2.60 -14.25
CA ALA A 183 -12.70 -1.28 -13.68
C ALA A 183 -11.96 -0.16 -14.44
N MET A 184 -10.78 -0.45 -15.01
CA MET A 184 -10.05 0.51 -15.83
C MET A 184 -10.83 0.88 -17.10
N ALA A 185 -11.30 -0.11 -17.85
CA ALA A 185 -12.08 0.12 -19.06
C ALA A 185 -13.39 0.86 -18.75
N TRP A 186 -14.08 0.49 -17.66
CA TRP A 186 -15.27 1.17 -17.18
C TRP A 186 -14.98 2.65 -16.84
N CYS A 187 -13.90 2.92 -16.12
CA CYS A 187 -13.50 4.27 -15.73
C CYS A 187 -13.12 5.11 -16.96
N ILE A 188 -12.30 4.58 -17.88
CA ILE A 188 -11.93 5.28 -19.12
C ILE A 188 -13.21 5.70 -19.85
N LYS A 189 -14.13 4.75 -20.10
CA LYS A 189 -15.39 5.01 -20.83
C LYS A 189 -16.25 6.08 -20.13
N ALA A 190 -16.34 6.06 -18.81
CA ALA A 190 -17.12 7.03 -18.04
C ALA A 190 -16.51 8.45 -18.15
N LEU A 191 -15.19 8.57 -18.24
CA LEU A 191 -14.50 9.86 -18.21
C LEU A 191 -14.20 10.45 -19.60
N LEU A 192 -14.27 9.66 -20.69
CA LEU A 192 -14.04 10.15 -22.06
C LEU A 192 -14.78 11.46 -22.40
N PRO A 193 -16.09 11.63 -22.05
CA PRO A 193 -16.82 12.85 -22.38
C PRO A 193 -16.29 14.13 -21.68
N MET A 194 -15.47 13.98 -20.65
CA MET A 194 -14.93 15.09 -19.87
C MET A 194 -13.55 15.53 -20.36
N LEU A 195 -12.94 14.74 -21.25
CA LEU A 195 -11.57 14.99 -21.71
C LEU A 195 -11.54 15.98 -22.84
N GLY A 196 -10.47 16.76 -22.90
CA GLY A 196 -10.24 17.77 -23.91
C GLY A 196 -8.96 18.56 -23.60
N GLU A 197 -8.80 19.69 -24.22
CA GLU A 197 -7.61 20.52 -24.12
C GLU A 197 -7.21 20.88 -22.66
N HIS A 198 -8.21 21.00 -21.76
CA HIS A 198 -8.01 21.42 -20.37
C HIS A 198 -8.15 20.29 -19.32
N THR A 199 -8.50 19.07 -19.75
CA THR A 199 -8.71 17.93 -18.84
C THR A 199 -8.15 16.66 -19.46
N HIS A 200 -7.16 16.06 -18.79
CA HIS A 200 -6.44 14.88 -19.26
C HIS A 200 -6.51 13.75 -18.27
N LEU A 201 -6.34 12.52 -18.74
CA LEU A 201 -6.12 11.34 -17.91
C LEU A 201 -4.64 10.97 -17.86
N LYS A 202 -4.16 10.63 -16.67
CA LYS A 202 -2.89 9.99 -16.39
C LYS A 202 -3.19 8.62 -15.78
N ILE A 203 -2.99 7.55 -16.54
CA ILE A 203 -3.30 6.19 -16.12
C ILE A 203 -2.02 5.50 -15.67
N ILE A 204 -2.04 4.92 -14.47
CA ILE A 204 -0.99 4.05 -13.98
C ILE A 204 -1.58 2.65 -13.79
N SER A 205 -1.02 1.68 -14.51
CA SER A 205 -1.36 0.26 -14.40
C SER A 205 -0.11 -0.57 -14.13
N GLY A 206 -0.27 -1.70 -13.44
CA GLY A 206 0.85 -2.60 -13.21
C GLY A 206 1.13 -3.53 -14.40
N GLN A 207 2.36 -4.03 -14.47
CA GLN A 207 2.78 -5.02 -15.46
C GLN A 207 1.95 -6.31 -15.37
N ALA A 208 1.56 -6.71 -14.16
CA ALA A 208 0.79 -7.93 -13.92
C ALA A 208 -0.71 -7.80 -14.25
N ASN A 209 -1.17 -6.65 -14.74
CA ASN A 209 -2.55 -6.49 -15.18
C ASN A 209 -2.74 -7.14 -16.56
N PRO A 210 -3.51 -8.26 -16.67
CA PRO A 210 -3.70 -8.96 -17.94
C PRO A 210 -4.53 -8.15 -18.95
N ARG A 211 -5.16 -7.05 -18.49
CA ARG A 211 -6.07 -6.23 -19.30
C ARG A 211 -5.39 -5.01 -19.93
N ASN A 212 -4.08 -4.83 -19.75
CA ASN A 212 -3.40 -3.62 -20.23
C ASN A 212 -3.65 -3.35 -21.73
N ALA A 213 -3.50 -4.35 -22.59
CA ALA A 213 -3.75 -4.18 -24.03
C ALA A 213 -5.21 -3.82 -24.32
N SER A 214 -6.16 -4.59 -23.76
CA SER A 214 -7.59 -4.33 -23.97
C SER A 214 -8.06 -2.99 -23.40
N ASN A 215 -7.44 -2.51 -22.31
CA ASN A 215 -7.72 -1.18 -21.76
C ASN A 215 -7.24 -0.06 -22.71
N GLN A 216 -6.04 -0.22 -23.30
CA GLN A 216 -5.52 0.73 -24.29
C GLN A 216 -6.38 0.77 -25.54
N ASP A 217 -6.93 -0.37 -25.98
CA ASP A 217 -7.85 -0.47 -27.14
C ASP A 217 -9.19 0.27 -26.89
N GLN A 218 -9.55 0.55 -25.63
CA GLN A 218 -10.73 1.38 -25.30
C GLN A 218 -10.50 2.88 -25.52
N ILE A 219 -9.27 3.31 -25.78
CA ILE A 219 -8.92 4.73 -25.96
C ILE A 219 -9.15 5.09 -27.44
N PRO A 220 -10.17 5.91 -27.76
CA PRO A 220 -10.42 6.33 -29.11
C PRO A 220 -9.25 7.19 -29.65
N ALA A 221 -8.91 7.05 -30.91
CA ALA A 221 -7.87 7.85 -31.55
C ALA A 221 -8.09 9.37 -31.39
N SER A 222 -9.34 9.81 -31.35
CA SER A 222 -9.71 11.22 -31.11
C SER A 222 -9.37 11.73 -29.72
N HIS A 223 -9.13 10.84 -28.74
CA HIS A 223 -8.81 11.20 -27.35
C HIS A 223 -7.37 10.85 -26.96
N SER A 224 -6.60 10.22 -27.83
CA SER A 224 -5.24 9.75 -27.54
C SER A 224 -4.28 10.86 -27.10
N ALA A 225 -4.48 12.10 -27.56
CA ALA A 225 -3.69 13.25 -27.15
C ALA A 225 -3.94 13.69 -25.67
N TRP A 226 -5.04 13.24 -25.08
CA TRP A 226 -5.45 13.64 -23.72
C TRP A 226 -5.32 12.52 -22.69
N ILE A 227 -4.82 11.34 -23.11
CA ILE A 227 -4.68 10.16 -22.24
C ILE A 227 -3.25 9.64 -22.33
N GLU A 228 -2.57 9.63 -21.18
CA GLU A 228 -1.28 8.98 -21.00
C GLU A 228 -1.51 7.66 -20.25
N TYR A 229 -1.07 6.55 -20.81
CA TYR A 229 -1.20 5.21 -20.23
C TYR A 229 0.19 4.65 -19.91
N ALA A 230 0.56 4.65 -18.63
CA ALA A 230 1.86 4.16 -18.15
C ALA A 230 1.71 2.78 -17.51
N ILE A 231 2.46 1.80 -18.02
CA ILE A 231 2.52 0.45 -17.46
C ILE A 231 3.80 0.34 -16.63
N GLN A 232 3.65 0.04 -15.34
CA GLN A 232 4.76 -0.14 -14.40
C GLN A 232 5.81 0.99 -14.47
N PRO A 233 5.41 2.27 -14.35
CA PRO A 233 6.39 3.35 -14.42
C PRO A 233 7.39 3.25 -13.26
N ASP A 234 8.66 3.54 -13.53
CA ASP A 234 9.73 3.53 -12.52
C ASP A 234 9.48 4.59 -11.45
N ALA A 235 8.98 5.76 -11.84
CA ALA A 235 8.70 6.91 -10.99
C ALA A 235 7.21 7.31 -11.01
N PRO A 236 6.29 6.49 -10.45
CA PRO A 236 4.87 6.83 -10.42
C PRO A 236 4.56 8.10 -9.62
N TRP A 237 5.40 8.48 -8.67
CA TRP A 237 5.31 9.74 -7.94
C TRP A 237 5.41 10.96 -8.86
N ASP A 238 6.22 10.93 -9.93
CA ASP A 238 6.32 12.04 -10.88
C ASP A 238 5.03 12.22 -11.68
N ILE A 239 4.34 11.12 -11.99
CA ILE A 239 3.02 11.18 -12.63
C ILE A 239 2.00 11.72 -11.63
N MET A 240 1.98 11.23 -10.39
CA MET A 240 1.05 11.68 -9.35
C MET A 240 1.25 13.15 -8.99
N ALA A 241 2.49 13.65 -9.00
CA ALA A 241 2.80 15.05 -8.76
C ALA A 241 2.14 16.00 -9.77
N GLN A 242 1.90 15.53 -11.00
CA GLN A 242 1.24 16.30 -12.06
C GLN A 242 -0.28 16.21 -12.00
N CYS A 243 -0.86 15.36 -11.14
CA CYS A 243 -2.30 15.15 -11.05
C CYS A 243 -2.96 16.05 -10.01
N HIS A 244 -4.26 16.29 -10.18
CA HIS A 244 -5.06 17.18 -9.35
C HIS A 244 -6.21 16.45 -8.64
N LEU A 245 -6.59 15.29 -9.13
CA LEU A 245 -7.66 14.42 -8.65
C LEU A 245 -7.27 12.98 -8.95
N ALA A 246 -7.73 12.02 -8.14
CA ALA A 246 -7.50 10.60 -8.39
C ALA A 246 -8.82 9.83 -8.42
N VAL A 247 -8.96 8.92 -9.38
CA VAL A 247 -9.97 7.85 -9.41
C VAL A 247 -9.23 6.52 -9.26
N MET A 248 -9.51 5.76 -8.22
CA MET A 248 -8.69 4.59 -7.94
C MET A 248 -9.37 3.54 -7.06
N ALA A 249 -8.73 2.38 -6.97
CA ALA A 249 -9.10 1.39 -5.97
C ALA A 249 -8.69 1.84 -4.57
N SER A 250 -9.48 1.46 -3.56
CA SER A 250 -9.25 1.77 -2.15
C SER A 250 -8.16 0.85 -1.51
N GLY A 251 -7.07 0.64 -2.23
CA GLY A 251 -5.88 -0.11 -1.81
C GLY A 251 -4.78 0.78 -1.21
N THR A 252 -3.54 0.25 -1.21
CA THR A 252 -2.37 0.96 -0.67
C THR A 252 -2.04 2.26 -1.43
N THR A 253 -2.34 2.34 -2.72
CA THR A 253 -2.11 3.53 -3.55
C THR A 253 -2.93 4.74 -3.08
N ALA A 254 -4.03 4.54 -2.34
CA ALA A 254 -4.78 5.65 -1.74
C ALA A 254 -3.94 6.46 -0.73
N HIS A 255 -2.99 5.82 -0.03
CA HIS A 255 -2.06 6.54 0.84
C HIS A 255 -1.08 7.40 0.03
N GLU A 256 -0.60 6.91 -1.12
CA GLU A 256 0.25 7.66 -2.05
C GLU A 256 -0.49 8.89 -2.58
N ALA A 257 -1.73 8.71 -3.06
CA ALA A 257 -2.58 9.80 -3.54
C ALA A 257 -2.88 10.84 -2.44
N ASN A 258 -3.18 10.40 -1.21
CA ASN A 258 -3.38 11.29 -0.09
C ASN A 258 -2.12 12.08 0.25
N CYS A 259 -0.93 11.45 0.25
CA CYS A 259 0.35 12.12 0.44
C CYS A 259 0.57 13.21 -0.61
N CYS A 260 0.17 12.96 -1.86
CA CYS A 260 0.22 13.92 -2.98
C CYS A 260 -0.92 14.95 -2.94
N GLN A 261 -1.73 15.01 -1.89
CA GLN A 261 -2.88 15.95 -1.76
C GLN A 261 -3.91 15.83 -2.89
N LEU A 262 -4.13 14.63 -3.40
CA LEU A 262 -5.15 14.38 -4.41
C LEU A 262 -6.51 14.16 -3.73
N PRO A 263 -7.56 14.96 -4.01
CA PRO A 263 -8.92 14.52 -3.78
C PRO A 263 -9.15 13.15 -4.44
N MET A 264 -9.82 12.23 -3.77
CA MET A 264 -9.95 10.86 -4.25
C MET A 264 -11.40 10.48 -4.47
N VAL A 265 -11.69 9.86 -5.62
CA VAL A 265 -12.91 9.07 -5.86
C VAL A 265 -12.49 7.60 -5.84
N LEU A 266 -12.99 6.86 -4.87
CA LEU A 266 -12.58 5.49 -4.61
C LEU A 266 -13.68 4.49 -4.96
N VAL A 267 -13.27 3.34 -5.50
CA VAL A 267 -14.07 2.12 -5.61
C VAL A 267 -13.33 0.95 -4.99
N SER A 268 -14.03 -0.14 -4.69
CA SER A 268 -13.38 -1.40 -4.32
C SER A 268 -13.46 -2.39 -5.47
N LEU A 269 -12.35 -3.11 -5.69
CA LEU A 269 -12.25 -4.21 -6.65
C LEU A 269 -12.50 -5.57 -5.99
N VAL A 270 -12.24 -5.66 -4.69
CA VAL A 270 -12.32 -6.88 -3.87
C VAL A 270 -12.81 -6.53 -2.47
N ASP A 271 -13.35 -7.51 -1.77
CA ASP A 271 -14.03 -7.32 -0.48
C ASP A 271 -13.16 -6.65 0.60
N ASN A 272 -11.87 -6.99 0.65
CA ASN A 272 -10.94 -6.42 1.63
C ASN A 272 -10.64 -4.92 1.41
N GLN A 273 -11.13 -4.33 0.31
CA GLN A 273 -11.02 -2.91 0.00
C GLN A 273 -12.25 -2.09 0.45
N HIS A 274 -13.35 -2.74 0.87
CA HIS A 274 -14.54 -2.01 1.34
C HIS A 274 -14.28 -1.19 2.61
N ALA A 275 -13.75 -1.83 3.64
CA ALA A 275 -13.46 -1.15 4.89
C ALA A 275 -12.43 -0.01 4.73
N PRO A 276 -11.32 -0.17 3.98
CA PRO A 276 -10.44 0.94 3.60
C PRO A 276 -11.15 2.08 2.89
N GLY A 277 -12.00 1.80 1.88
CA GLY A 277 -12.75 2.83 1.16
C GLY A 277 -13.67 3.65 2.07
N GLN A 278 -14.42 2.98 2.94
CA GLN A 278 -15.24 3.63 3.95
C GLN A 278 -14.41 4.45 4.96
N ALA A 279 -13.24 3.95 5.37
CA ALA A 279 -12.36 4.66 6.28
C ALA A 279 -11.88 6.01 5.70
N TRP A 280 -11.47 6.03 4.44
CA TRP A 280 -11.09 7.25 3.74
C TRP A 280 -12.25 8.23 3.58
N ALA A 281 -13.46 7.73 3.27
CA ALA A 281 -14.66 8.57 3.16
C ALA A 281 -15.07 9.16 4.51
N THR A 282 -15.06 8.36 5.58
CA THR A 282 -15.38 8.81 6.94
C THR A 282 -14.38 9.87 7.43
N ALA A 283 -13.10 9.74 7.05
CA ALA A 283 -12.07 10.73 7.32
C ALA A 283 -12.17 11.98 6.42
N GLN A 284 -13.18 12.08 5.57
CA GLN A 284 -13.39 13.19 4.62
C GLN A 284 -12.21 13.41 3.64
N GLN A 285 -11.47 12.35 3.33
CA GLN A 285 -10.33 12.37 2.42
C GLN A 285 -10.68 11.85 1.02
N ALA A 286 -11.85 11.20 0.87
CA ALA A 286 -12.29 10.60 -0.38
C ALA A 286 -13.83 10.57 -0.47
N GLN A 287 -14.34 10.46 -1.70
CA GLN A 287 -15.68 9.94 -1.96
C GLN A 287 -15.55 8.47 -2.30
N TYR A 288 -16.27 7.61 -1.60
CA TYR A 288 -16.27 6.16 -1.84
C TYR A 288 -17.59 5.73 -2.48
N LEU A 289 -17.52 5.13 -3.67
CA LEU A 289 -18.68 4.74 -4.49
C LEU A 289 -19.10 3.28 -4.28
N GLY A 290 -18.40 2.52 -3.44
CA GLY A 290 -18.69 1.08 -3.25
C GLY A 290 -17.92 0.17 -4.21
N PRO A 291 -18.41 -1.10 -4.41
CA PRO A 291 -17.87 -2.01 -5.41
C PRO A 291 -18.03 -1.44 -6.81
N TRP A 292 -16.99 -1.54 -7.64
CA TRP A 292 -16.99 -0.97 -8.98
C TRP A 292 -18.08 -1.60 -9.88
N GLU A 293 -18.37 -2.91 -9.70
CA GLU A 293 -19.40 -3.61 -10.46
C GLU A 293 -20.81 -3.07 -10.21
N SER A 294 -21.02 -2.49 -9.03
CA SER A 294 -22.32 -1.91 -8.63
C SER A 294 -22.33 -0.38 -8.76
N ALA A 295 -21.16 0.23 -8.97
CA ALA A 295 -21.05 1.67 -9.12
C ALA A 295 -21.55 2.10 -10.50
N ASP A 296 -22.49 3.07 -10.53
CA ASP A 296 -22.97 3.63 -11.79
C ASP A 296 -21.91 4.53 -12.41
N ALA A 297 -21.66 4.38 -13.72
CA ALA A 297 -20.75 5.21 -14.49
C ALA A 297 -21.15 6.69 -14.45
N SER A 298 -22.45 7.01 -14.39
CA SER A 298 -22.93 8.39 -14.24
C SER A 298 -22.57 8.97 -12.88
N THR A 299 -22.64 8.18 -11.81
CA THR A 299 -22.23 8.60 -10.47
C THR A 299 -20.72 8.88 -10.42
N LEU A 300 -19.91 8.05 -11.08
CA LEU A 300 -18.46 8.32 -11.20
C LEU A 300 -18.22 9.64 -11.93
N SER A 301 -18.84 9.83 -13.10
CA SER A 301 -18.67 11.05 -13.90
C SER A 301 -19.10 12.29 -13.13
N GLN A 302 -20.24 12.23 -12.41
CA GLN A 302 -20.72 13.31 -11.57
C GLN A 302 -19.74 13.63 -10.43
N SER A 303 -19.27 12.62 -9.71
CA SER A 303 -18.32 12.80 -8.61
C SER A 303 -17.02 13.46 -9.08
N VAL A 304 -16.54 13.07 -10.26
CA VAL A 304 -15.34 13.66 -10.87
C VAL A 304 -15.62 15.10 -11.31
N ALA A 305 -16.79 15.37 -11.91
CA ALA A 305 -17.19 16.74 -12.31
C ALA A 305 -17.26 17.68 -11.10
N GLU A 306 -17.90 17.25 -10.01
CA GLU A 306 -18.01 18.02 -8.77
C GLU A 306 -16.62 18.32 -8.16
N ALA A 307 -15.70 17.35 -8.22
CA ALA A 307 -14.33 17.54 -7.75
C ALA A 307 -13.55 18.55 -8.64
N ILE A 308 -13.72 18.46 -9.97
CA ILE A 308 -13.12 19.41 -10.92
C ILE A 308 -13.66 20.83 -10.66
N ASP A 309 -14.97 20.99 -10.49
CA ASP A 309 -15.60 22.30 -10.25
C ASP A 309 -15.14 22.88 -8.91
N ALA A 310 -14.97 22.04 -7.89
CA ALA A 310 -14.43 22.46 -6.60
C ALA A 310 -12.97 22.97 -6.73
N LEU A 311 -12.14 22.29 -7.50
CA LEU A 311 -10.75 22.70 -7.76
C LEU A 311 -10.70 24.00 -8.58
N ARG A 312 -11.51 24.13 -9.63
CA ARG A 312 -11.62 25.35 -10.44
C ARG A 312 -12.17 26.53 -9.64
N GLY A 313 -13.07 26.27 -8.71
CA GLY A 313 -13.61 27.26 -7.77
C GLY A 313 -12.65 27.66 -6.65
N GLY A 314 -11.41 27.16 -6.65
CA GLY A 314 -10.38 27.50 -5.67
C GLY A 314 -10.57 26.81 -4.30
N ARG A 315 -11.39 25.76 -4.21
CA ARG A 315 -11.53 24.98 -2.97
C ARG A 315 -10.22 24.24 -2.69
N THR A 316 -9.61 24.56 -1.57
CA THR A 316 -8.43 23.85 -1.08
C THR A 316 -8.81 22.41 -0.67
N PRO A 317 -8.08 21.39 -1.14
CA PRO A 317 -8.26 20.02 -0.63
C PRO A 317 -8.13 19.94 0.89
N ALA A 318 -8.79 18.95 1.50
CA ALA A 318 -8.62 18.71 2.93
C ALA A 318 -7.13 18.45 3.27
N PRO A 319 -6.66 18.86 4.46
CA PRO A 319 -5.31 18.55 4.91
C PRO A 319 -5.05 17.04 4.83
N THR A 320 -3.88 16.65 4.33
CA THR A 320 -3.54 15.23 4.19
C THR A 320 -3.28 14.58 5.53
N LEU A 321 -3.58 13.31 5.62
CA LEU A 321 -3.28 12.46 6.79
C LEU A 321 -1.95 11.72 6.65
N VAL A 322 -1.40 11.65 5.43
CA VAL A 322 -0.17 10.93 5.07
C VAL A 322 0.90 11.94 4.69
N ASP A 323 2.04 11.89 5.37
CA ASP A 323 3.18 12.81 5.14
C ASP A 323 4.38 12.14 4.45
N GLY A 324 4.26 10.86 4.07
CA GLY A 324 5.32 10.11 3.39
C GLY A 324 6.43 9.58 4.31
N LEU A 325 6.41 9.87 5.60
CA LEU A 325 7.47 9.50 6.55
C LEU A 325 7.16 8.24 7.37
N GLY A 326 6.06 7.53 7.07
CA GLY A 326 5.62 6.37 7.86
C GLY A 326 6.64 5.23 7.89
N ALA A 327 7.28 4.90 6.76
CA ALA A 327 8.32 3.88 6.70
C ALA A 327 9.53 4.22 7.61
N ALA A 328 9.96 5.48 7.62
CA ALA A 328 11.04 5.93 8.50
C ALA A 328 10.67 5.85 9.99
N ARG A 329 9.40 6.16 10.35
CA ARG A 329 8.90 6.02 11.74
C ARG A 329 8.88 4.58 12.18
N VAL A 330 8.35 3.67 11.35
CA VAL A 330 8.31 2.23 11.66
C VAL A 330 9.73 1.68 11.79
N ALA A 331 10.62 2.00 10.84
CA ALA A 331 12.02 1.57 10.90
C ALA A 331 12.73 2.09 12.15
N GLN A 332 12.44 3.31 12.61
CA GLN A 332 12.98 3.86 13.86
C GLN A 332 12.51 3.07 15.09
N VAL A 333 11.23 2.70 15.16
CA VAL A 333 10.68 1.89 16.27
C VAL A 333 11.39 0.54 16.33
N LEU A 334 11.52 -0.14 15.19
CA LEU A 334 12.20 -1.44 15.10
C LEU A 334 13.68 -1.33 15.49
N GLN A 335 14.42 -0.38 14.91
CA GLN A 335 15.85 -0.17 15.24
C GLN A 335 16.05 0.08 16.73
N SER A 336 15.19 0.92 17.34
CA SER A 336 15.32 1.25 18.77
C SER A 336 15.14 0.03 19.69
N HIS A 337 14.36 -0.98 19.29
CA HIS A 337 14.23 -2.23 20.02
C HIS A 337 15.52 -3.07 19.94
N PHE A 338 15.99 -3.31 18.73
CA PHE A 338 17.15 -4.19 18.51
C PHE A 338 18.46 -3.58 19.04
N SER A 339 18.64 -2.25 18.97
CA SER A 339 19.82 -1.58 19.53
C SER A 339 19.92 -1.67 21.06
N ARG A 340 18.79 -1.70 21.78
CA ARG A 340 18.81 -1.84 23.25
C ARG A 340 19.24 -3.23 23.70
N HIS A 341 18.93 -4.27 22.93
CA HIS A 341 19.29 -5.64 23.27
C HIS A 341 20.75 -5.96 23.04
N HIS A 342 21.40 -5.30 22.09
CA HIS A 342 22.86 -5.41 21.89
C HIS A 342 23.67 -4.81 23.06
N HIS A 343 23.21 -3.77 23.74
CA HIS A 343 23.93 -3.16 24.86
C HIS A 343 23.81 -3.97 26.18
N HIS A 344 22.76 -4.77 26.35
CA HIS A 344 22.61 -5.62 27.53
C HIS A 344 23.40 -6.93 27.45
N GLY A 345 23.61 -7.48 26.25
CA GLY A 345 24.46 -8.66 26.03
C GLY A 345 25.95 -8.42 26.23
N ALA A 346 26.41 -7.19 25.99
CA ALA A 346 27.84 -6.83 26.13
C ALA A 346 28.29 -6.52 27.58
N LEU A 347 27.35 -6.42 28.53
CA LEU A 347 27.63 -6.16 29.97
C LEU A 347 27.70 -7.46 30.81
N HIS A 348 27.42 -8.60 30.23
CA HIS A 348 27.42 -9.92 30.90
C HIS A 348 28.35 -10.96 30.23
N ALA A 349 29.27 -10.54 29.35
CA ALA A 349 30.31 -11.39 28.75
C ALA A 349 31.69 -11.12 29.37
#